data_a246ab1638dcb5b9df5e59551f6a96de
#
_entry.id   a246ab1638dcb5b9df5e59551f6a96de
#
_cell.length_a   1.000
_cell.length_b   1.000
_cell.length_c   1.000
_cell.angle_alpha   90.00
_cell.angle_beta   90.00
_cell.angle_gamma   90.00
#
_symmetry.space_group_name_H-M   'P 1'
#
loop_
_entity.id
_entity.type
_entity.pdbx_description
1 polymer ?
#
loop_
_entity_poly.entity_id
_entity_poly.type
_entity_poly.pdbx_seq_one_letter_code
_entity_poly.pdbx_strand_id
1 'polypeptide(L)'
;AKDTDTSTTVKQSAKAEREPKKSKWVAPTPDNSLPRVPEIAINNFTRLATADLRSWTEAGTSHINWWHSDITSFIWPIGSEVGGPNELSEPFNRFRVSLDKDSMDKLTSAYTTFSDNAPCLNGQRANFGSWQNRNELNEGKRRVLGWIESGADVATAPVPCFSSRAVTYAFPEESTTAQGQHTYLHELYHALSSYLQDYCTNGGALDGDRFDKLRWVGEGTAHYFAYVVAAELNGTDDAAETMLRDAERGARGGETLSSAESAAAALRLMVERGDLLEEDIMSARIFETCSWPDDWQASIPSVSYAMNNWQEIESRSGKWVFKSSVLP
;
A
#
# COMPACT_ATOMS: atom_id res chain seq x y z
N ALA A 1 35.36 1.45 69.92
CA ALA A 1 34.93 0.74 68.77
C ALA A 1 33.38 0.63 68.80
N LYS A 2 32.70 1.39 68.01
CA LYS A 2 31.25 1.29 67.79
C LYS A 2 31.04 1.21 66.31
N ASP A 3 30.61 0.09 65.86
CA ASP A 3 30.12 -0.18 64.53
C ASP A 3 28.73 0.47 64.41
N THR A 4 28.56 1.31 63.39
CA THR A 4 27.23 1.81 62.97
C THR A 4 26.98 1.33 61.57
N ASP A 5 26.19 0.28 61.46
CA ASP A 5 25.64 -0.29 60.25
C ASP A 5 24.51 0.62 59.75
N THR A 6 24.68 1.25 58.60
CA THR A 6 23.66 2.09 57.98
C THR A 6 23.18 1.40 56.69
N SER A 7 22.20 0.51 56.88
CA SER A 7 21.47 -0.13 55.80
C SER A 7 20.60 0.91 55.08
N THR A 8 21.02 1.32 53.89
CA THR A 8 20.24 2.21 53.03
C THR A 8 19.29 1.37 52.18
N THR A 9 18.04 1.31 52.59
CA THR A 9 16.96 0.65 51.83
C THR A 9 16.60 1.50 50.63
N VAL A 10 17.05 1.07 49.44
CA VAL A 10 16.63 1.67 48.17
C VAL A 10 15.19 1.25 47.91
N LYS A 11 14.25 2.18 48.07
CA LYS A 11 12.88 2.03 47.64
C LYS A 11 12.85 2.07 46.08
N GLN A 12 12.77 0.92 45.47
CA GLN A 12 12.39 0.81 44.06
C GLN A 12 10.94 1.31 43.91
N SER A 13 10.82 2.51 43.37
CA SER A 13 9.55 3.05 42.93
C SER A 13 9.08 2.24 41.70
N ALA A 14 8.09 1.40 41.90
CA ALA A 14 7.41 0.71 40.80
C ALA A 14 6.80 1.78 39.87
N LYS A 15 7.42 1.95 38.71
CA LYS A 15 6.89 2.77 37.63
C LYS A 15 5.63 2.06 37.15
N ALA A 16 4.46 2.58 37.52
CA ALA A 16 3.19 2.08 37.02
C ALA A 16 3.25 2.15 35.48
N GLU A 17 3.25 1.00 34.85
CA GLU A 17 3.06 0.86 33.40
C GLU A 17 1.71 1.50 33.06
N ARG A 18 1.75 2.69 32.47
CA ARG A 18 0.55 3.31 31.91
C ARG A 18 0.16 2.46 30.70
N GLU A 19 -0.95 1.73 30.83
CA GLU A 19 -1.61 1.16 29.66
C GLU A 19 -1.74 2.26 28.60
N PRO A 20 -1.31 2.01 27.34
CA PRO A 20 -1.50 2.96 26.28
C PRO A 20 -3.00 3.20 26.16
N LYS A 21 -3.43 4.46 26.30
CA LYS A 21 -4.81 4.86 26.03
C LYS A 21 -5.07 4.55 24.56
N LYS A 22 -5.73 3.43 24.27
CA LYS A 22 -6.24 3.12 22.94
C LYS A 22 -7.15 4.27 22.54
N SER A 23 -6.66 5.15 21.71
CA SER A 23 -7.48 6.15 21.04
C SER A 23 -8.49 5.37 20.21
N LYS A 24 -9.75 5.35 20.63
CA LYS A 24 -10.84 4.82 19.82
C LYS A 24 -11.10 5.82 18.70
N TRP A 25 -10.27 5.77 17.66
CA TRP A 25 -10.64 6.41 16.43
C TRP A 25 -11.71 5.56 15.77
N VAL A 26 -12.82 6.18 15.44
CA VAL A 26 -13.85 5.60 14.60
C VAL A 26 -13.67 6.28 13.25
N ALA A 27 -13.43 5.50 12.20
CA ALA A 27 -13.42 6.02 10.84
C ALA A 27 -14.64 6.90 10.64
N PRO A 28 -14.52 8.09 10.04
CA PRO A 28 -15.69 8.89 9.74
C PRO A 28 -16.63 8.02 8.92
N THR A 29 -17.80 7.73 9.49
CA THR A 29 -18.84 6.98 8.79
C THR A 29 -19.16 7.76 7.53
N PRO A 30 -19.04 7.17 6.33
CA PRO A 30 -19.53 7.80 5.13
C PRO A 30 -20.97 8.25 5.38
N ASP A 31 -21.34 9.39 4.84
CA ASP A 31 -22.74 9.81 4.87
C ASP A 31 -23.56 8.79 4.06
N ASN A 32 -24.02 7.75 4.75
CA ASN A 32 -24.74 6.61 4.20
C ASN A 32 -26.17 6.93 3.79
N SER A 33 -26.52 8.19 3.67
CA SER A 33 -27.89 8.59 3.32
C SER A 33 -28.34 8.11 1.93
N LEU A 34 -27.38 7.73 1.05
CA LEU A 34 -27.67 7.06 -0.23
C LEU A 34 -26.51 6.12 -0.60
N PRO A 35 -26.76 4.85 -0.95
CA PRO A 35 -25.74 3.97 -1.51
C PRO A 35 -25.31 4.53 -2.87
N ARG A 36 -24.21 5.23 -2.90
CA ARG A 36 -23.60 5.71 -4.14
C ARG A 36 -22.71 4.62 -4.70
N VAL A 37 -22.94 4.21 -5.93
CA VAL A 37 -21.99 3.39 -6.68
C VAL A 37 -20.77 4.26 -6.99
N PRO A 38 -19.55 3.84 -6.62
CA PRO A 38 -18.35 4.59 -6.96
C PRO A 38 -18.22 4.80 -8.47
N GLU A 39 -17.87 6.01 -8.88
CA GLU A 39 -17.56 6.27 -10.29
C GLU A 39 -16.13 5.79 -10.58
N ILE A 40 -15.99 5.02 -11.66
CA ILE A 40 -14.69 4.52 -12.14
C ILE A 40 -14.38 5.17 -13.47
N ALA A 41 -13.35 6.02 -13.49
CA ALA A 41 -12.80 6.65 -14.68
C ALA A 41 -11.42 6.05 -15.00
N ILE A 42 -11.17 5.71 -16.27
CA ILE A 42 -9.92 5.08 -16.70
C ILE A 42 -9.33 5.86 -17.88
N ASN A 43 -8.17 6.46 -17.64
CA ASN A 43 -7.34 7.11 -18.65
C ASN A 43 -6.19 6.17 -19.01
N ASN A 44 -6.42 5.32 -20.01
CA ASN A 44 -5.49 4.27 -20.39
C ASN A 44 -4.81 4.59 -21.72
N PHE A 45 -3.48 4.65 -21.72
CA PHE A 45 -2.62 4.89 -22.87
C PHE A 45 -1.71 3.69 -23.17
N THR A 46 -2.09 2.50 -22.69
CA THR A 46 -1.34 1.25 -22.86
C THR A 46 -2.14 0.27 -23.72
N ARG A 47 -1.53 -0.89 -24.02
CA ARG A 47 -2.20 -2.01 -24.70
C ARG A 47 -3.17 -2.81 -23.81
N LEU A 48 -3.23 -2.54 -22.51
CA LEU A 48 -4.21 -3.19 -21.62
C LEU A 48 -5.63 -2.83 -22.04
N ALA A 49 -6.55 -3.78 -21.99
CA ALA A 49 -7.93 -3.45 -22.30
C ALA A 49 -8.57 -2.62 -21.18
N THR A 50 -9.19 -1.50 -21.55
CA THR A 50 -9.88 -0.65 -20.56
C THR A 50 -10.99 -1.38 -19.82
N ALA A 51 -11.63 -2.38 -20.45
CA ALA A 51 -12.64 -3.23 -19.81
C ALA A 51 -12.04 -4.09 -18.70
N ASP A 52 -10.83 -4.64 -18.90
CA ASP A 52 -10.14 -5.44 -17.91
C ASP A 52 -9.75 -4.55 -16.70
N LEU A 53 -9.17 -3.38 -16.95
CA LEU A 53 -8.84 -2.42 -15.91
C LEU A 53 -10.05 -2.02 -15.07
N ARG A 54 -11.21 -1.83 -15.72
CA ARG A 54 -12.47 -1.56 -15.03
C ARG A 54 -12.89 -2.74 -14.15
N SER A 55 -12.86 -3.96 -14.69
CA SER A 55 -13.20 -5.18 -13.96
C SER A 55 -12.28 -5.37 -12.75
N TRP A 56 -10.98 -5.14 -12.92
CA TRP A 56 -10.01 -5.21 -11.81
C TRP A 56 -10.29 -4.16 -10.72
N THR A 57 -10.64 -2.93 -11.14
CA THR A 57 -11.01 -1.87 -10.20
C THR A 57 -12.28 -2.23 -9.44
N GLU A 58 -13.31 -2.73 -10.12
CA GLU A 58 -14.57 -3.16 -9.50
C GLU A 58 -14.35 -4.29 -8.49
N ALA A 59 -13.56 -5.30 -8.86
CA ALA A 59 -13.21 -6.40 -7.96
C ALA A 59 -12.44 -5.91 -6.73
N GLY A 60 -11.39 -5.11 -6.93
CA GLY A 60 -10.60 -4.60 -5.82
C GLY A 60 -11.40 -3.69 -4.89
N THR A 61 -12.21 -2.78 -5.41
CA THR A 61 -13.05 -1.88 -4.60
C THR A 61 -14.13 -2.62 -3.83
N SER A 62 -14.55 -3.83 -4.26
CA SER A 62 -15.54 -4.62 -3.54
C SER A 62 -15.05 -5.09 -2.15
N HIS A 63 -13.75 -5.28 -1.97
CA HIS A 63 -13.13 -5.62 -0.68
C HIS A 63 -12.99 -4.41 0.25
N ILE A 64 -12.76 -3.21 -0.32
CA ILE A 64 -12.53 -1.97 0.42
C ILE A 64 -13.66 -0.99 0.11
N ASN A 65 -14.90 -1.39 0.37
CA ASN A 65 -16.11 -0.66 -0.06
C ASN A 65 -16.71 0.27 0.99
N TRP A 66 -16.13 0.33 2.16
CA TRP A 66 -16.74 1.01 3.30
C TRP A 66 -16.74 2.55 3.21
N TRP A 67 -16.14 3.15 2.17
CA TRP A 67 -16.17 4.61 1.95
C TRP A 67 -16.60 5.09 0.57
N HIS A 68 -16.93 4.25 -0.36
CA HIS A 68 -17.47 4.66 -1.66
C HIS A 68 -16.68 5.75 -2.39
N SER A 69 -15.34 5.66 -2.40
CA SER A 69 -14.50 6.61 -3.14
C SER A 69 -14.60 6.41 -4.63
N ASP A 70 -14.71 7.50 -5.40
CA ASP A 70 -14.52 7.46 -6.84
C ASP A 70 -13.07 7.15 -7.16
N ILE A 71 -12.83 6.34 -8.20
CA ILE A 71 -11.50 5.94 -8.62
C ILE A 71 -11.22 6.48 -10.01
N THR A 72 -10.14 7.22 -10.15
CA THR A 72 -9.65 7.64 -11.47
C THR A 72 -8.26 7.08 -11.70
N SER A 73 -8.11 6.27 -12.74
CA SER A 73 -6.84 5.66 -13.10
C SER A 73 -6.18 6.41 -14.24
N PHE A 74 -4.87 6.57 -14.14
CA PHE A 74 -3.99 7.18 -15.15
C PHE A 74 -2.88 6.17 -15.44
N ILE A 75 -2.90 5.60 -16.64
CA ILE A 75 -2.06 4.46 -16.99
C ILE A 75 -1.33 4.78 -18.30
N TRP A 76 0.00 4.66 -18.28
CA TRP A 76 0.86 4.92 -19.41
C TRP A 76 1.88 3.81 -19.63
N PRO A 77 2.40 3.63 -20.85
CA PRO A 77 3.40 2.61 -21.12
C PRO A 77 4.77 3.04 -20.60
N ILE A 78 5.56 2.07 -20.10
CA ILE A 78 6.99 2.23 -19.90
C ILE A 78 7.70 1.64 -21.11
N GLY A 79 8.49 2.43 -21.81
CA GLY A 79 9.36 1.97 -22.89
C GLY A 79 10.74 1.60 -22.38
N SER A 80 11.45 0.75 -23.13
CA SER A 80 12.87 0.48 -22.92
C SER A 80 13.78 1.62 -23.35
N GLU A 81 13.26 2.55 -24.14
CA GLU A 81 14.00 3.72 -24.62
C GLU A 81 13.97 4.83 -23.58
N VAL A 82 15.15 5.17 -23.16
CA VAL A 82 15.36 6.26 -22.24
C VAL A 82 15.73 7.50 -23.02
N GLY A 83 14.84 8.44 -23.13
CA GLY A 83 15.14 9.74 -23.73
C GLY A 83 16.01 10.59 -22.81
N GLY A 84 17.33 10.40 -22.82
CA GLY A 84 18.27 11.19 -22.03
C GLY A 84 18.33 10.83 -20.53
N PRO A 85 19.13 11.56 -19.74
CA PRO A 85 19.31 11.28 -18.32
C PRO A 85 18.00 11.49 -17.55
N ASN A 86 17.70 10.58 -16.65
CA ASN A 86 16.58 10.69 -15.75
C ASN A 86 17.03 11.41 -14.47
N GLU A 87 16.35 12.46 -14.08
CA GLU A 87 16.62 13.23 -12.87
C GLU A 87 15.91 12.67 -11.62
N LEU A 88 15.04 11.68 -11.81
CA LEU A 88 14.37 11.06 -10.69
C LEU A 88 15.30 10.10 -9.95
N SER A 89 15.14 10.03 -8.64
CA SER A 89 15.88 9.10 -7.79
C SER A 89 15.37 7.67 -7.96
N GLU A 90 16.24 6.69 -7.69
CA GLU A 90 15.82 5.30 -7.57
C GLU A 90 14.68 5.14 -6.53
N PRO A 91 13.71 4.26 -6.78
CA PRO A 91 13.59 3.32 -7.91
C PRO A 91 12.95 3.93 -9.17
N PHE A 92 12.54 5.15 -9.16
CA PHE A 92 11.69 5.80 -10.19
C PHE A 92 12.44 6.17 -11.48
N ASN A 93 13.73 5.94 -11.55
CA ASN A 93 14.54 6.34 -12.70
C ASN A 93 14.93 5.18 -13.62
N ARG A 94 14.38 3.98 -13.42
CA ARG A 94 14.80 2.78 -14.17
C ARG A 94 14.38 2.81 -15.62
N PHE A 95 13.15 3.29 -15.86
CA PHE A 95 12.52 3.27 -17.17
C PHE A 95 11.88 4.60 -17.47
N ARG A 96 11.71 4.89 -18.75
CA ARG A 96 11.03 6.08 -19.23
C ARG A 96 9.96 5.72 -20.24
N VAL A 97 8.87 6.45 -20.18
CA VAL A 97 7.77 6.35 -21.11
C VAL A 97 8.14 7.01 -22.45
N SER A 98 7.75 6.36 -23.53
CA SER A 98 7.74 6.95 -24.86
C SER A 98 6.29 7.11 -25.30
N LEU A 99 5.66 8.20 -24.86
CA LEU A 99 4.37 8.60 -25.40
C LEU A 99 4.56 9.62 -26.53
N ASP A 100 3.73 9.54 -27.57
CA ASP A 100 3.63 10.62 -28.50
C ASP A 100 3.08 11.89 -27.83
N LYS A 101 3.33 13.04 -28.45
CA LYS A 101 2.98 14.32 -27.84
C LYS A 101 1.47 14.46 -27.56
N ASP A 102 0.62 13.96 -28.43
CA ASP A 102 -0.83 14.10 -28.28
C ASP A 102 -1.35 13.24 -27.12
N SER A 103 -0.80 12.04 -26.96
CA SER A 103 -1.10 11.15 -25.82
C SER A 103 -0.59 11.75 -24.52
N MET A 104 0.61 12.32 -24.51
CA MET A 104 1.18 13.00 -23.36
C MET A 104 0.31 14.20 -22.94
N ASP A 105 -0.06 15.05 -23.89
CA ASP A 105 -0.90 16.23 -23.65
C ASP A 105 -2.29 15.82 -23.10
N LYS A 106 -2.87 14.72 -23.59
CA LYS A 106 -4.15 14.20 -23.09
C LYS A 106 -4.03 13.68 -21.67
N LEU A 107 -2.99 12.89 -21.37
CA LEU A 107 -2.76 12.31 -20.05
C LEU A 107 -2.51 13.39 -19.00
N THR A 108 -1.62 14.35 -19.30
CA THR A 108 -1.31 15.46 -18.39
C THR A 108 -2.52 16.37 -18.18
N SER A 109 -3.31 16.62 -19.23
CA SER A 109 -4.55 17.37 -19.13
C SER A 109 -5.60 16.67 -18.29
N ALA A 110 -5.78 15.35 -18.46
CA ALA A 110 -6.70 14.56 -17.66
C ALA A 110 -6.31 14.57 -16.19
N TYR A 111 -5.03 14.37 -15.87
CA TYR A 111 -4.55 14.42 -14.49
C TYR A 111 -4.68 15.82 -13.88
N THR A 112 -4.37 16.86 -14.64
CA THR A 112 -4.55 18.25 -14.22
C THR A 112 -6.01 18.54 -13.89
N THR A 113 -6.92 18.15 -14.77
CA THR A 113 -8.36 18.33 -14.57
C THR A 113 -8.86 17.59 -13.33
N PHE A 114 -8.42 16.35 -13.14
CA PHE A 114 -8.72 15.57 -11.94
C PHE A 114 -8.24 16.28 -10.68
N SER A 115 -6.98 16.73 -10.65
CA SER A 115 -6.39 17.37 -9.48
C SER A 115 -7.04 18.72 -9.17
N ASP A 116 -7.35 19.54 -10.18
CA ASP A 116 -7.92 20.87 -9.99
C ASP A 116 -9.41 20.84 -9.61
N ASN A 117 -10.11 19.77 -9.95
CA ASN A 117 -11.51 19.56 -9.60
C ASN A 117 -11.71 18.65 -8.38
N ALA A 118 -10.62 18.25 -7.72
CA ALA A 118 -10.72 17.39 -6.55
C ALA A 118 -11.66 18.00 -5.50
N PRO A 119 -12.68 17.28 -5.01
CA PRO A 119 -13.72 17.82 -4.15
C PRO A 119 -13.21 18.51 -2.89
N CYS A 120 -12.07 18.04 -2.38
CA CYS A 120 -11.42 18.62 -1.19
C CYS A 120 -10.85 20.02 -1.41
N LEU A 121 -10.62 20.46 -2.66
CA LEU A 121 -10.16 21.82 -2.94
C LEU A 121 -11.26 22.86 -2.78
N ASN A 122 -12.52 22.46 -2.89
CA ASN A 122 -13.68 23.35 -2.87
C ASN A 122 -14.34 23.49 -1.49
N GLY A 123 -13.59 23.29 -0.42
CA GLY A 123 -14.09 23.46 0.95
C GLY A 123 -14.98 22.33 1.46
N GLN A 124 -15.24 21.31 0.69
CA GLN A 124 -15.80 20.07 1.18
C GLN A 124 -14.70 19.34 1.95
N ARG A 125 -14.84 19.34 3.24
CA ARG A 125 -13.93 18.80 4.28
C ARG A 125 -12.81 17.93 3.72
N ALA A 126 -11.63 18.53 3.58
CA ALA A 126 -10.41 17.76 3.65
C ALA A 126 -10.45 17.05 5.02
N ASN A 127 -10.71 15.75 5.02
CA ASN A 127 -10.81 15.00 6.28
C ASN A 127 -9.44 14.73 6.91
N PHE A 128 -8.37 15.37 6.41
CA PHE A 128 -6.99 15.05 6.75
C PHE A 128 -6.18 16.31 7.07
N GLY A 129 -5.64 16.34 8.27
CA GLY A 129 -4.95 17.47 8.87
C GLY A 129 -4.01 18.29 7.97
N SER A 130 -2.83 17.81 7.63
CA SER A 130 -1.81 18.61 6.92
C SER A 130 -2.05 18.77 5.41
N TRP A 131 -2.78 17.85 4.78
CA TRP A 131 -3.16 17.94 3.36
C TRP A 131 -4.19 19.05 3.08
N GLN A 132 -4.60 19.79 4.09
CA GLN A 132 -5.39 21.01 3.92
C GLN A 132 -4.58 22.14 3.28
N ASN A 133 -3.27 21.98 3.16
CA ASN A 133 -2.42 22.99 2.57
C ASN A 133 -2.45 22.88 1.04
N ARG A 134 -2.99 23.91 0.39
CA ARG A 134 -3.02 24.03 -1.08
C ARG A 134 -1.63 23.86 -1.71
N ASN A 135 -0.57 24.23 -1.00
CA ASN A 135 0.80 24.10 -1.50
C ASN A 135 1.24 22.64 -1.59
N GLU A 136 0.85 21.79 -0.64
CA GLU A 136 1.14 20.36 -0.66
C GLU A 136 0.38 19.65 -1.78
N LEU A 137 -0.88 20.05 -2.02
CA LEU A 137 -1.67 19.58 -3.16
C LEU A 137 -1.01 19.92 -4.49
N ASN A 138 -0.57 21.17 -4.63
CA ASN A 138 0.12 21.62 -5.84
C ASN A 138 1.46 20.90 -6.00
N GLU A 139 2.17 20.63 -4.91
CA GLU A 139 3.41 19.86 -4.92
C GLU A 139 3.17 18.40 -5.36
N GLY A 140 2.15 17.74 -4.81
CA GLY A 140 1.75 16.39 -5.21
C GLY A 140 1.36 16.33 -6.70
N LYS A 141 0.55 17.30 -7.15
CA LYS A 141 0.19 17.44 -8.57
C LYS A 141 1.42 17.61 -9.46
N ARG A 142 2.32 18.52 -9.11
CA ARG A 142 3.55 18.77 -9.87
C ARG A 142 4.43 17.53 -9.94
N ARG A 143 4.51 16.77 -8.86
CA ARG A 143 5.27 15.52 -8.80
C ARG A 143 4.72 14.49 -9.77
N VAL A 144 3.42 14.23 -9.77
CA VAL A 144 2.80 13.26 -10.68
C VAL A 144 2.92 13.71 -12.14
N LEU A 145 2.72 14.99 -12.44
CA LEU A 145 2.94 15.52 -13.79
C LEU A 145 4.40 15.33 -14.22
N GLY A 146 5.36 15.60 -13.35
CA GLY A 146 6.77 15.35 -13.61
C GLY A 146 7.07 13.86 -13.87
N TRP A 147 6.39 12.96 -13.18
CA TRP A 147 6.52 11.52 -13.43
C TRP A 147 5.97 11.13 -14.81
N ILE A 148 4.79 11.64 -15.18
CA ILE A 148 4.20 11.40 -16.50
C ILE A 148 5.13 11.94 -17.60
N GLU A 149 5.60 13.19 -17.46
CA GLU A 149 6.44 13.86 -18.45
C GLU A 149 7.84 13.20 -18.58
N SER A 150 8.41 12.74 -17.47
CA SER A 150 9.69 12.03 -17.48
C SER A 150 9.58 10.56 -17.86
N GLY A 151 8.36 10.04 -17.91
CA GLY A 151 8.10 8.63 -18.17
C GLY A 151 8.56 7.72 -17.03
N ALA A 152 8.48 8.19 -15.81
CA ALA A 152 8.91 7.42 -14.64
C ALA A 152 8.04 6.20 -14.43
N ASP A 153 8.69 5.16 -13.95
CA ASP A 153 8.08 3.96 -13.38
C ASP A 153 7.46 4.34 -12.01
N VAL A 154 6.16 4.47 -11.94
CA VAL A 154 5.52 5.09 -10.80
C VAL A 154 4.29 4.36 -10.35
N ALA A 155 4.21 4.36 -9.06
CA ALA A 155 3.12 3.94 -8.23
C ALA A 155 2.13 5.08 -7.91
N THR A 156 1.09 4.71 -7.21
CA THR A 156 0.04 5.60 -6.75
C THR A 156 0.56 6.77 -5.93
N ALA A 157 0.25 7.98 -6.37
CA ALA A 157 0.42 9.15 -5.56
C ALA A 157 -0.86 9.41 -4.75
N PRO A 158 -0.77 9.66 -3.46
CA PRO A 158 -1.93 10.01 -2.66
C PRO A 158 -2.54 11.32 -3.15
N VAL A 159 -3.84 11.30 -3.44
CA VAL A 159 -4.64 12.50 -3.59
C VAL A 159 -5.38 12.70 -2.29
N PRO A 160 -5.32 13.87 -1.68
CA PRO A 160 -5.81 14.10 -0.33
C PRO A 160 -7.34 14.15 -0.21
N CYS A 161 -8.06 13.69 -1.19
CA CYS A 161 -9.52 13.67 -1.18
C CYS A 161 -10.02 12.28 -0.85
N PHE A 162 -10.73 12.18 0.24
CA PHE A 162 -11.36 10.95 0.69
C PHE A 162 -12.31 10.34 -0.36
N SER A 163 -13.13 11.18 -0.98
CA SER A 163 -14.17 10.77 -1.93
C SER A 163 -13.66 10.54 -3.36
N SER A 164 -12.40 10.82 -3.63
CA SER A 164 -11.84 10.71 -4.98
C SER A 164 -10.39 10.26 -4.91
N ARG A 165 -10.08 9.12 -5.49
CA ARG A 165 -8.78 8.47 -5.45
C ARG A 165 -8.17 8.35 -6.82
N ALA A 166 -6.86 8.57 -6.91
CA ALA A 166 -6.11 8.35 -8.14
C ALA A 166 -5.29 7.07 -8.03
N VAL A 167 -5.32 6.28 -9.09
CA VAL A 167 -4.32 5.23 -9.35
C VAL A 167 -3.45 5.71 -10.49
N THR A 168 -2.15 5.86 -10.25
CA THR A 168 -1.17 6.13 -11.30
C THR A 168 -0.35 4.88 -11.53
N TYR A 169 -0.26 4.45 -12.78
CA TYR A 169 0.43 3.20 -13.10
C TYR A 169 1.17 3.30 -14.42
N ALA A 170 2.46 3.10 -14.38
CA ALA A 170 3.30 2.96 -15.55
C ALA A 170 3.44 1.46 -15.90
N PHE A 171 2.87 1.05 -17.03
CA PHE A 171 2.82 -0.35 -17.45
C PHE A 171 4.00 -0.70 -18.37
N PRO A 172 4.84 -1.68 -17.99
CA PRO A 172 5.89 -2.19 -18.86
C PRO A 172 5.26 -2.97 -20.03
N GLU A 173 5.49 -2.50 -21.26
CA GLU A 173 4.87 -3.10 -22.46
C GLU A 173 5.30 -4.56 -22.73
N GLU A 174 6.46 -4.97 -22.22
CA GLU A 174 6.93 -6.35 -22.27
C GLU A 174 6.26 -7.26 -21.23
N SER A 175 5.61 -6.71 -20.22
CA SER A 175 4.92 -7.48 -19.18
C SER A 175 3.69 -8.21 -19.71
N THR A 176 3.40 -9.35 -19.15
CA THR A 176 2.14 -10.06 -19.43
C THR A 176 0.94 -9.31 -18.85
N THR A 177 -0.25 -9.57 -19.38
CA THR A 177 -1.50 -9.02 -18.82
C THR A 177 -1.68 -9.42 -17.34
N ALA A 178 -1.29 -10.64 -16.96
CA ALA A 178 -1.36 -11.09 -15.56
C ALA A 178 -0.43 -10.30 -14.63
N GLN A 179 0.78 -9.99 -15.09
CA GLN A 179 1.69 -9.11 -14.34
C GLN A 179 1.11 -7.70 -14.21
N GLY A 180 0.55 -7.16 -15.30
CA GLY A 180 -0.13 -5.88 -15.29
C GLY A 180 -1.32 -5.84 -14.35
N GLN A 181 -2.14 -6.92 -14.33
CA GLN A 181 -3.25 -7.07 -13.39
C GLN A 181 -2.77 -7.02 -11.93
N HIS A 182 -1.76 -7.82 -11.61
CA HIS A 182 -1.23 -7.89 -10.26
C HIS A 182 -0.69 -6.54 -9.79
N THR A 183 0.15 -5.87 -10.59
CA THR A 183 0.70 -4.57 -10.23
C THR A 183 -0.40 -3.51 -10.14
N TYR A 184 -1.36 -3.50 -11.06
CA TYR A 184 -2.48 -2.56 -10.99
C TYR A 184 -3.31 -2.73 -9.70
N LEU A 185 -3.59 -3.95 -9.29
CA LEU A 185 -4.31 -4.24 -8.05
C LEU A 185 -3.51 -3.84 -6.81
N HIS A 186 -2.20 -4.00 -6.84
CA HIS A 186 -1.28 -3.52 -5.80
C HIS A 186 -1.40 -1.99 -5.65
N GLU A 187 -1.31 -1.24 -6.75
CA GLU A 187 -1.44 0.22 -6.74
C GLU A 187 -2.84 0.69 -6.35
N LEU A 188 -3.86 -0.05 -6.77
CA LEU A 188 -5.24 0.22 -6.35
C LEU A 188 -5.40 0.10 -4.83
N TYR A 189 -4.78 -0.91 -4.22
CA TYR A 189 -4.79 -1.05 -2.76
C TYR A 189 -4.16 0.16 -2.07
N HIS A 190 -3.01 0.63 -2.56
CA HIS A 190 -2.39 1.85 -2.05
C HIS A 190 -3.30 3.06 -2.19
N ALA A 191 -3.94 3.23 -3.33
CA ALA A 191 -4.90 4.32 -3.53
C ALA A 191 -6.06 4.27 -2.53
N LEU A 192 -6.54 3.08 -2.21
CA LEU A 192 -7.65 2.86 -1.29
C LEU A 192 -7.25 2.94 0.18
N SER A 193 -6.05 2.49 0.55
CA SER A 193 -5.60 2.41 1.95
C SER A 193 -4.81 3.63 2.44
N SER A 194 -4.20 4.40 1.53
CA SER A 194 -3.26 5.47 1.88
C SER A 194 -3.85 6.50 2.84
N TYR A 195 -5.11 6.86 2.69
CA TYR A 195 -5.71 7.85 3.57
C TYR A 195 -5.85 7.37 5.03
N LEU A 196 -6.03 6.07 5.27
CA LEU A 196 -6.03 5.52 6.65
C LEU A 196 -4.65 5.63 7.27
N GLN A 197 -3.61 5.35 6.48
CA GLN A 197 -2.23 5.46 6.91
C GLN A 197 -1.89 6.92 7.23
N ASP A 198 -2.27 7.84 6.36
CA ASP A 198 -1.99 9.27 6.50
C ASP A 198 -2.80 9.95 7.60
N TYR A 199 -4.03 9.52 7.81
CA TYR A 199 -4.91 10.10 8.84
C TYR A 199 -4.29 9.99 10.24
N CYS A 200 -3.74 8.85 10.56
CA CYS A 200 -3.18 8.59 11.89
C CYS A 200 -1.86 9.33 12.16
N THR A 201 -1.23 9.82 11.13
CA THR A 201 0.00 10.61 11.23
C THR A 201 -0.25 12.12 11.26
N ASN A 202 -1.52 12.56 11.38
CA ASN A 202 -1.95 13.96 11.25
C ASN A 202 -1.50 14.59 9.92
N GLY A 203 -1.43 13.76 8.85
CA GLY A 203 -0.91 14.16 7.55
C GLY A 203 0.59 14.43 7.53
N GLY A 204 1.27 14.22 8.65
CA GLY A 204 2.72 14.11 8.67
C GLY A 204 3.10 12.74 8.15
N ALA A 205 3.98 12.66 7.14
CA ALA A 205 4.65 11.42 6.86
C ALA A 205 5.23 10.88 8.18
N LEU A 206 5.13 9.57 8.40
CA LEU A 206 5.96 8.94 9.42
C LEU A 206 7.36 9.47 9.22
N ASP A 207 8.07 9.82 10.30
CA ASP A 207 9.47 10.21 10.15
C ASP A 207 10.20 9.15 9.32
N GLY A 208 11.21 9.56 8.55
CA GLY A 208 11.83 8.69 7.54
C GLY A 208 12.21 7.32 8.09
N ASP A 209 12.80 7.27 9.28
CA ASP A 209 13.21 6.01 9.93
C ASP A 209 12.00 5.12 10.28
N ARG A 210 10.89 5.72 10.70
CA ARG A 210 9.68 4.98 11.05
C ARG A 210 8.94 4.50 9.82
N PHE A 211 8.90 5.32 8.79
CA PHE A 211 8.36 4.95 7.48
C PHE A 211 9.11 3.75 6.91
N ASP A 212 10.44 3.80 6.89
CA ASP A 212 11.26 2.72 6.35
C ASP A 212 11.06 1.40 7.12
N LYS A 213 10.92 1.47 8.45
CA LYS A 213 10.65 0.29 9.29
C LYS A 213 9.28 -0.33 9.08
N LEU A 214 8.30 0.46 8.64
CA LEU A 214 6.91 0.02 8.47
C LEU A 214 6.53 -0.17 6.99
N ARG A 215 7.40 0.22 6.06
CA ARG A 215 7.14 0.11 4.63
C ARG A 215 6.74 -1.30 4.21
N TRP A 216 7.35 -2.32 4.80
CA TRP A 216 7.00 -3.71 4.50
C TRP A 216 5.52 -4.05 4.77
N VAL A 217 4.89 -3.40 5.75
CA VAL A 217 3.45 -3.61 6.02
C VAL A 217 2.62 -3.03 4.88
N GLY A 218 2.92 -1.81 4.45
CA GLY A 218 2.22 -1.16 3.34
C GLY A 218 2.37 -1.93 2.03
N GLU A 219 3.61 -2.22 1.64
CA GLU A 219 3.92 -2.96 0.41
C GLU A 219 3.40 -4.41 0.47
N GLY A 220 3.61 -5.06 1.61
CA GLY A 220 3.17 -6.45 1.81
C GLY A 220 1.66 -6.62 1.74
N THR A 221 0.89 -5.70 2.34
CA THR A 221 -0.57 -5.76 2.29
C THR A 221 -1.10 -5.48 0.89
N ALA A 222 -0.52 -4.54 0.18
CA ALA A 222 -0.89 -4.26 -1.21
C ALA A 222 -0.60 -5.46 -2.13
N HIS A 223 0.55 -6.11 -1.92
CA HIS A 223 0.92 -7.28 -2.69
C HIS A 223 0.08 -8.51 -2.35
N TYR A 224 -0.19 -8.73 -1.06
CA TYR A 224 -1.11 -9.77 -0.57
C TYR A 224 -2.49 -9.62 -1.22
N PHE A 225 -3.05 -8.42 -1.14
CA PHE A 225 -4.33 -8.08 -1.76
C PHE A 225 -4.33 -8.38 -3.26
N ALA A 226 -3.28 -8.00 -3.97
CA ALA A 226 -3.16 -8.24 -5.40
C ALA A 226 -3.17 -9.73 -5.74
N TYR A 227 -2.51 -10.60 -4.97
CA TYR A 227 -2.57 -12.04 -5.18
C TYR A 227 -3.98 -12.60 -5.01
N VAL A 228 -4.67 -12.20 -3.94
CA VAL A 228 -6.01 -12.71 -3.63
C VAL A 228 -7.01 -12.26 -4.69
N VAL A 229 -7.07 -10.97 -4.99
CA VAL A 229 -8.04 -10.44 -5.97
C VAL A 229 -7.75 -10.94 -7.39
N ALA A 230 -6.46 -11.10 -7.77
CA ALA A 230 -6.11 -11.67 -9.06
C ALA A 230 -6.56 -13.14 -9.17
N ALA A 231 -6.40 -13.95 -8.12
CA ALA A 231 -6.87 -15.32 -8.10
C ALA A 231 -8.40 -15.40 -8.22
N GLU A 232 -9.13 -14.56 -7.49
CA GLU A 232 -10.59 -14.46 -7.59
C GLU A 232 -11.05 -14.11 -9.01
N LEU A 233 -10.44 -13.10 -9.63
CA LEU A 233 -10.75 -12.69 -11.01
C LEU A 233 -10.46 -13.78 -12.03
N ASN A 234 -9.44 -14.59 -11.80
CA ASN A 234 -9.06 -15.70 -12.67
C ASN A 234 -9.78 -17.02 -12.32
N GLY A 235 -10.60 -17.03 -11.28
CA GLY A 235 -11.34 -18.21 -10.84
C GLY A 235 -10.45 -19.34 -10.31
N THR A 236 -9.32 -18.97 -9.67
CA THR A 236 -8.37 -19.91 -9.06
C THR A 236 -8.38 -19.79 -7.54
N ASP A 237 -7.84 -20.79 -6.85
CA ASP A 237 -7.66 -20.84 -5.40
C ASP A 237 -6.17 -20.87 -4.99
N ASP A 238 -5.29 -20.45 -5.89
CA ASP A 238 -3.83 -20.58 -5.78
C ASP A 238 -3.11 -19.32 -5.27
N ALA A 239 -3.84 -18.33 -4.77
CA ALA A 239 -3.27 -17.07 -4.30
C ALA A 239 -2.13 -17.28 -3.29
N ALA A 240 -2.37 -18.09 -2.26
CA ALA A 240 -1.38 -18.38 -1.22
C ALA A 240 -0.17 -19.12 -1.78
N GLU A 241 -0.40 -20.12 -2.66
CA GLU A 241 0.67 -20.89 -3.29
C GLU A 241 1.55 -20.01 -4.18
N THR A 242 0.93 -19.14 -4.99
CA THR A 242 1.64 -18.21 -5.87
C THR A 242 2.47 -17.22 -5.06
N MET A 243 1.90 -16.63 -4.01
CA MET A 243 2.57 -15.74 -3.09
C MET A 243 3.82 -16.41 -2.46
N LEU A 244 3.66 -17.62 -1.93
CA LEU A 244 4.77 -18.33 -1.27
C LEU A 244 5.84 -18.77 -2.27
N ARG A 245 5.47 -19.15 -3.50
CA ARG A 245 6.42 -19.49 -4.56
C ARG A 245 7.28 -18.28 -4.94
N ASP A 246 6.66 -17.11 -5.07
CA ASP A 246 7.34 -15.91 -5.50
C ASP A 246 8.24 -15.38 -4.37
N ALA A 247 7.78 -15.41 -3.13
CA ALA A 247 8.58 -15.07 -1.95
C ALA A 247 9.78 -16.03 -1.76
N GLU A 248 9.61 -17.32 -1.97
CA GLU A 248 10.69 -18.29 -1.89
C GLU A 248 11.77 -18.07 -2.97
N ARG A 249 11.33 -17.70 -4.17
CA ARG A 249 12.26 -17.30 -5.25
C ARG A 249 13.05 -16.07 -4.87
N GLY A 250 12.42 -15.06 -4.30
CA GLY A 250 13.06 -13.84 -3.79
C GLY A 250 14.04 -14.17 -2.66
N ALA A 251 13.65 -15.02 -1.70
CA ALA A 251 14.53 -15.44 -0.61
C ALA A 251 15.81 -16.12 -1.11
N ARG A 252 15.72 -16.97 -2.12
CA ARG A 252 16.91 -17.57 -2.79
C ARG A 252 17.76 -16.51 -3.47
N GLY A 253 17.14 -15.45 -3.97
CA GLY A 253 17.84 -14.28 -4.54
C GLY A 253 18.48 -13.36 -3.50
N GLY A 254 18.27 -13.60 -2.21
CA GLY A 254 18.78 -12.78 -1.12
C GLY A 254 17.88 -11.57 -0.80
N GLU A 255 16.64 -11.57 -1.25
CA GLU A 255 15.67 -10.54 -0.90
C GLU A 255 15.34 -10.55 0.59
N THR A 256 14.94 -9.40 1.07
CA THR A 256 14.52 -9.17 2.47
C THR A 256 13.08 -8.69 2.50
N LEU A 257 12.56 -8.41 3.67
CA LEU A 257 11.22 -7.80 3.84
C LEU A 257 11.05 -6.44 3.16
N SER A 258 12.09 -5.89 2.56
CA SER A 258 11.97 -4.70 1.71
C SER A 258 11.31 -5.00 0.36
N SER A 259 11.27 -6.28 -0.08
CA SER A 259 10.47 -6.67 -1.24
C SER A 259 9.02 -6.91 -0.85
N ALA A 260 8.09 -6.55 -1.74
CA ALA A 260 6.66 -6.70 -1.51
C ALA A 260 6.25 -8.18 -1.40
N GLU A 261 6.91 -9.08 -2.18
CA GLU A 261 6.69 -10.51 -2.16
C GLU A 261 7.03 -11.13 -0.80
N SER A 262 8.22 -10.79 -0.29
CA SER A 262 8.68 -11.27 1.03
C SER A 262 7.79 -10.74 2.15
N ALA A 263 7.38 -9.50 2.06
CA ALA A 263 6.48 -8.86 3.01
C ALA A 263 5.08 -9.49 2.99
N ALA A 264 4.55 -9.80 1.81
CA ALA A 264 3.27 -10.51 1.67
C ALA A 264 3.33 -11.91 2.29
N ALA A 265 4.45 -12.65 2.10
CA ALA A 265 4.64 -13.94 2.74
C ALA A 265 4.71 -13.83 4.28
N ALA A 266 5.34 -12.79 4.83
CA ALA A 266 5.35 -12.57 6.28
C ALA A 266 3.93 -12.36 6.83
N LEU A 267 3.10 -11.58 6.12
CA LEU A 267 1.68 -11.41 6.47
C LEU A 267 0.91 -12.72 6.34
N ARG A 268 1.16 -13.50 5.28
CA ARG A 268 0.56 -14.81 5.11
C ARG A 268 0.89 -15.76 6.26
N LEU A 269 2.13 -15.75 6.74
CA LEU A 269 2.52 -16.54 7.91
C LEU A 269 1.72 -16.14 9.15
N MET A 270 1.50 -14.83 9.37
CA MET A 270 0.66 -14.35 10.49
C MET A 270 -0.78 -14.83 10.35
N VAL A 271 -1.34 -14.83 9.12
CA VAL A 271 -2.69 -15.32 8.87
C VAL A 271 -2.78 -16.83 9.17
N GLU A 272 -1.85 -17.65 8.67
CA GLU A 272 -1.85 -19.10 8.90
C GLU A 272 -1.62 -19.48 10.37
N ARG A 273 -0.98 -18.63 11.13
CA ARG A 273 -0.80 -18.78 12.58
C ARG A 273 -2.01 -18.29 13.39
N GLY A 274 -2.95 -17.59 12.77
CA GLY A 274 -4.08 -16.96 13.45
C GLY A 274 -3.69 -15.69 14.24
N ASP A 275 -2.52 -15.12 13.96
CA ASP A 275 -2.06 -13.85 14.56
C ASP A 275 -2.71 -12.65 13.87
N LEU A 276 -3.28 -12.82 12.67
CA LEU A 276 -3.90 -11.80 11.84
C LEU A 276 -5.08 -12.39 11.06
N LEU A 277 -6.14 -11.62 10.88
CA LEU A 277 -7.26 -12.01 10.01
C LEU A 277 -6.99 -11.57 8.56
N GLU A 278 -7.19 -12.46 7.62
CA GLU A 278 -7.06 -12.14 6.19
C GLU A 278 -8.03 -11.02 5.77
N GLU A 279 -9.24 -11.02 6.33
CA GLU A 279 -10.23 -9.97 6.10
C GLU A 279 -9.73 -8.58 6.47
N ASP A 280 -8.92 -8.44 7.52
CA ASP A 280 -8.37 -7.15 7.95
C ASP A 280 -7.34 -6.62 6.94
N ILE A 281 -6.58 -7.51 6.29
CA ILE A 281 -5.71 -7.13 5.16
C ILE A 281 -6.56 -6.72 3.98
N MET A 282 -7.49 -7.58 3.55
CA MET A 282 -8.29 -7.39 2.33
C MET A 282 -9.14 -6.13 2.38
N SER A 283 -9.64 -5.77 3.55
CA SER A 283 -10.44 -4.55 3.78
C SER A 283 -9.63 -3.32 4.19
N ALA A 284 -8.29 -3.42 4.29
CA ALA A 284 -7.38 -2.40 4.80
C ALA A 284 -7.65 -1.99 6.29
N ARG A 285 -8.41 -2.79 7.04
CA ARG A 285 -8.72 -2.49 8.46
C ARG A 285 -7.51 -2.54 9.37
N ILE A 286 -6.43 -3.19 8.95
CA ILE A 286 -5.15 -3.15 9.69
C ILE A 286 -4.64 -1.71 9.91
N PHE A 287 -5.09 -0.75 9.11
CA PHE A 287 -4.76 0.68 9.25
C PHE A 287 -5.88 1.49 9.92
N GLU A 288 -6.99 0.84 10.35
CA GLU A 288 -8.17 1.53 10.89
C GLU A 288 -7.91 2.25 12.22
N THR A 289 -6.95 1.78 12.99
CA THR A 289 -6.61 2.38 14.28
C THR A 289 -5.32 3.18 14.18
N CYS A 290 -5.27 4.35 14.84
CA CYS A 290 -4.06 5.16 14.89
C CYS A 290 -2.93 4.55 15.73
N SER A 291 -3.13 3.37 16.27
CA SER A 291 -2.08 2.55 16.87
C SER A 291 -1.31 1.71 15.85
N TRP A 292 -1.80 1.60 14.60
CA TRP A 292 -1.17 0.71 13.61
C TRP A 292 0.35 0.86 13.48
N PRO A 293 0.95 2.07 13.58
CA PRO A 293 2.39 2.17 13.52
C PRO A 293 3.11 1.54 14.73
N ASP A 294 2.42 1.42 15.87
CA ASP A 294 2.96 0.79 17.08
C ASP A 294 2.65 -0.71 17.12
N ASP A 295 1.53 -1.12 16.53
CA ASP A 295 1.09 -2.52 16.49
C ASP A 295 1.96 -3.38 15.53
N TRP A 296 2.71 -2.75 14.61
CA TRP A 296 3.53 -3.43 13.60
C TRP A 296 5.04 -3.36 13.85
N GLN A 297 5.45 -3.03 15.06
CA GLN A 297 6.87 -2.96 15.41
C GLN A 297 7.47 -4.35 15.68
N ALA A 298 8.75 -4.49 15.37
CA ALA A 298 9.51 -5.72 15.63
C ALA A 298 9.58 -6.12 17.12
N SER A 299 9.16 -5.25 18.03
CA SER A 299 9.01 -5.57 19.46
C SER A 299 7.76 -6.41 19.78
N ILE A 300 6.80 -6.48 18.87
CA ILE A 300 5.59 -7.30 19.00
C ILE A 300 5.95 -8.75 18.64
N PRO A 301 5.70 -9.73 19.53
CA PRO A 301 6.17 -11.11 19.33
C PRO A 301 5.70 -11.76 18.03
N SER A 302 4.42 -11.59 17.62
CA SER A 302 3.89 -12.15 16.37
C SER A 302 4.52 -11.50 15.14
N VAL A 303 4.70 -10.19 15.16
CA VAL A 303 5.38 -9.42 14.10
C VAL A 303 6.83 -9.86 13.99
N SER A 304 7.57 -9.89 15.11
CA SER A 304 8.94 -10.34 15.14
C SER A 304 9.09 -11.77 14.63
N TYR A 305 8.15 -12.65 15.00
CA TYR A 305 8.16 -14.02 14.54
C TYR A 305 8.00 -14.11 13.01
N ALA A 306 7.04 -13.41 12.44
CA ALA A 306 6.81 -13.38 11.00
C ALA A 306 8.02 -12.80 10.24
N MET A 307 8.58 -11.69 10.73
CA MET A 307 9.77 -11.06 10.14
C MET A 307 10.98 -11.99 10.09
N ASN A 308 11.12 -12.93 11.04
CA ASN A 308 12.27 -13.82 11.12
C ASN A 308 12.04 -15.20 10.48
N ASN A 309 10.80 -15.55 10.10
CA ASN A 309 10.47 -16.88 9.64
C ASN A 309 9.70 -16.94 8.31
N TRP A 310 9.46 -15.82 7.64
CA TRP A 310 8.73 -15.77 6.38
C TRP A 310 9.36 -16.61 5.27
N GLN A 311 10.67 -16.81 5.30
CA GLN A 311 11.41 -17.62 4.32
C GLN A 311 11.34 -19.14 4.57
N GLU A 312 10.73 -19.58 5.67
CA GLU A 312 10.61 -21.00 5.99
C GLU A 312 9.52 -21.68 5.14
N ILE A 313 9.72 -21.61 3.82
CA ILE A 313 8.84 -22.11 2.79
C ILE A 313 9.42 -23.39 2.19
N GLU A 314 8.56 -24.33 1.82
CA GLU A 314 8.96 -25.57 1.14
C GLU A 314 7.94 -25.96 0.07
N SER A 315 8.36 -26.79 -0.89
CA SER A 315 7.44 -27.46 -1.81
C SER A 315 7.05 -28.82 -1.23
N ARG A 316 5.76 -29.01 -0.96
CA ARG A 316 5.20 -30.27 -0.45
C ARG A 316 4.11 -30.76 -1.39
N SER A 317 4.30 -31.93 -1.97
CA SER A 317 3.37 -32.51 -2.95
C SER A 317 3.04 -31.60 -4.14
N GLY A 318 4.04 -30.84 -4.59
CA GLY A 318 3.91 -29.90 -5.71
C GLY A 318 3.29 -28.55 -5.36
N LYS A 319 2.94 -28.31 -4.10
CA LYS A 319 2.43 -27.03 -3.60
C LYS A 319 3.46 -26.33 -2.74
N TRP A 320 3.48 -24.99 -2.81
CA TRP A 320 4.31 -24.15 -1.94
C TRP A 320 3.55 -23.87 -0.63
N VAL A 321 4.17 -24.22 0.49
CA VAL A 321 3.58 -24.09 1.83
C VAL A 321 4.66 -23.68 2.83
N PHE A 322 4.26 -23.15 3.97
CA PHE A 322 5.20 -23.00 5.10
C PHE A 322 5.58 -24.36 5.68
N LYS A 323 6.83 -24.46 6.16
CA LYS A 323 7.27 -25.63 6.93
C LYS A 323 6.43 -25.78 8.20
N SER A 324 6.15 -27.02 8.58
CA SER A 324 5.36 -27.30 9.80
C SER A 324 6.02 -26.77 11.08
N SER A 325 7.34 -26.52 11.08
CA SER A 325 8.08 -26.00 12.21
C SER A 325 7.73 -24.55 12.57
N VAL A 326 7.13 -23.78 11.64
CA VAL A 326 6.77 -22.37 11.87
C VAL A 326 5.27 -22.14 12.01
N LEU A 327 4.48 -23.19 11.82
CA LEU A 327 3.03 -23.18 12.08
C LEU A 327 2.72 -23.70 13.49
N PRO A 328 1.53 -23.37 14.04
CA PRO A 328 1.11 -23.84 15.37
C PRO A 328 1.03 -25.34 15.47
#